data_edd89457f02d5f28d5dcaad6cf95def2
#
_entry.id   edd89457f02d5f28d5dcaad6cf95def2
#
_cell.length_a   1.000
_cell.length_b   1.000
_cell.length_c   1.000
_cell.angle_alpha   90.00
_cell.angle_beta   90.00
_cell.angle_gamma   90.00
#
_symmetry.space_group_name_H-M   'P 1'
#
loop_
_entity.id
_entity.type
_entity.pdbx_description
1 polymer ?
#
loop_
_entity_poly.entity_id
_entity_poly.type
_entity_poly.pdbx_seq_one_letter_code
_entity_poly.pdbx_strand_id
1 'polypeptide(L)'
;MTQGLDVDGARLERGRYDLWVGTEPIDVARVAAALEDESLGGVALFLGRVRSPNDGQVVSHLDYEGYDAMILATMASLADEARTAYGGTDGRLLVAIHHRLGRVRPGEVSMAVAVAAAHRAAALAACAVVVEEAKRRLPIWKLEVGDGGARYVAGAAVAGEVL
;
A
#
# COMPACT_ATOMS: atom_id res chain seq x y z
N MET A 1 11.37 4.29 -18.70
CA MET A 1 11.85 3.89 -17.37
C MET A 1 12.19 5.15 -16.61
N THR A 2 11.28 5.63 -15.79
CA THR A 2 11.55 6.80 -14.94
C THR A 2 11.54 6.29 -13.48
N GLN A 3 12.73 5.98 -12.94
CA GLN A 3 12.93 5.96 -11.50
C GLN A 3 13.20 7.41 -11.12
N GLY A 4 12.18 8.12 -10.69
CA GLY A 4 12.31 9.43 -10.09
C GLY A 4 12.44 9.26 -8.59
N LEU A 5 13.58 9.64 -8.02
CA LEU A 5 13.66 9.98 -6.61
C LEU A 5 13.05 11.38 -6.50
N ASP A 6 11.76 11.46 -6.23
CA ASP A 6 11.16 12.70 -5.77
C ASP A 6 11.69 13.00 -4.35
N VAL A 7 11.85 14.28 -4.03
CA VAL A 7 12.32 14.75 -2.71
C VAL A 7 11.47 14.21 -1.54
N ASP A 8 10.32 13.61 -1.83
CA ASP A 8 9.29 13.18 -0.87
C ASP A 8 9.11 11.65 -0.78
N GLY A 9 9.98 10.86 -1.41
CA GLY A 9 9.91 9.39 -1.39
C GLY A 9 10.34 8.73 -2.70
N ALA A 10 10.39 7.39 -2.70
CA ALA A 10 10.70 6.60 -3.89
C ALA A 10 9.41 6.20 -4.62
N ARG A 11 9.41 6.32 -5.96
CA ARG A 11 8.26 6.05 -6.82
C ARG A 11 8.64 5.18 -8.01
N LEU A 12 7.72 4.33 -8.42
CA LEU A 12 7.83 3.52 -9.63
C LEU A 12 6.52 3.59 -10.42
N GLU A 13 6.56 4.22 -11.60
CA GLU A 13 5.45 4.32 -12.53
C GLU A 13 5.78 3.55 -13.82
N ARG A 14 4.88 2.71 -14.29
CA ARG A 14 5.02 1.94 -15.55
C ARG A 14 3.69 1.87 -16.28
N GLY A 15 3.02 2.96 -16.59
CA GLY A 15 1.81 2.98 -17.42
C GLY A 15 0.66 2.03 -17.00
N ARG A 16 0.88 1.16 -16.04
CA ARG A 16 -0.05 0.13 -15.53
C ARG A 16 -0.14 0.11 -14.02
N TYR A 17 0.77 0.80 -13.34
CA TYR A 17 0.74 0.97 -11.90
C TYR A 17 1.45 2.26 -11.46
N ASP A 18 1.01 2.81 -10.34
CA ASP A 18 1.63 3.91 -9.61
C ASP A 18 1.97 3.42 -8.19
N LEU A 19 3.26 3.23 -7.93
CA LEU A 19 3.77 2.71 -6.67
C LEU A 19 4.60 3.78 -5.99
N TRP A 20 4.31 4.03 -4.71
CA TRP A 20 5.00 5.05 -3.94
C TRP A 20 5.27 4.60 -2.50
N VAL A 21 6.44 4.95 -1.99
CA VAL A 21 6.82 4.83 -0.59
C VAL A 21 7.58 6.06 -0.15
N GLY A 22 7.25 6.63 0.99
CA GLY A 22 7.90 7.84 1.50
C GLY A 22 7.36 8.27 2.86
N THR A 23 7.86 9.38 3.39
CA THR A 23 7.50 9.87 4.73
C THR A 23 6.38 10.91 4.72
N GLU A 24 6.10 11.51 3.56
CA GLU A 24 5.05 12.50 3.42
C GLU A 24 3.64 11.90 3.54
N PRO A 25 2.64 12.69 3.90
CA PRO A 25 1.25 12.25 3.85
C PRO A 25 0.84 11.75 2.47
N ILE A 26 0.12 10.64 2.42
CA ILE A 26 -0.37 10.10 1.14
C ILE A 26 -1.41 11.05 0.54
N ASP A 27 -1.16 11.50 -0.69
CA ASP A 27 -2.12 12.25 -1.49
C ASP A 27 -3.15 11.28 -2.11
N VAL A 28 -4.30 11.15 -1.46
CA VAL A 28 -5.37 10.24 -1.88
C VAL A 28 -5.96 10.65 -3.22
N ALA A 29 -6.00 11.96 -3.54
CA ALA A 29 -6.50 12.43 -4.84
C ALA A 29 -5.57 11.99 -5.97
N ARG A 30 -4.27 12.05 -5.76
CA ARG A 30 -3.27 11.54 -6.72
C ARG A 30 -3.39 10.04 -6.92
N VAL A 31 -3.61 9.26 -5.85
CA VAL A 31 -3.81 7.81 -5.95
C VAL A 31 -5.00 7.48 -6.86
N ALA A 32 -6.09 8.20 -6.73
CA ALA A 32 -7.28 8.01 -7.57
C ALA A 32 -7.03 8.45 -9.02
N ALA A 33 -6.39 9.62 -9.22
CA ALA A 33 -6.09 10.16 -10.55
C ALA A 33 -5.10 9.29 -11.35
N ALA A 34 -4.21 8.56 -10.69
CA ALA A 34 -3.27 7.64 -11.34
C ALA A 34 -3.95 6.46 -12.08
N LEU A 35 -5.24 6.23 -11.86
CA LEU A 35 -6.00 5.12 -12.41
C LEU A 35 -7.06 5.55 -13.44
N GLU A 36 -6.94 6.76 -13.99
CA GLU A 36 -7.86 7.26 -15.01
C GLU A 36 -7.60 6.58 -16.36
N ASP A 37 -8.60 5.84 -16.85
CA ASP A 37 -8.61 5.19 -18.16
C ASP A 37 -10.07 5.03 -18.60
N GLU A 38 -10.40 5.55 -19.81
CA GLU A 38 -11.77 5.56 -20.35
C GLU A 38 -12.37 4.15 -20.55
N SER A 39 -11.54 3.12 -20.62
CA SER A 39 -11.97 1.73 -20.81
C SER A 39 -12.27 1.00 -19.49
N LEU A 40 -11.96 1.63 -18.33
CA LEU A 40 -12.10 1.01 -17.02
C LEU A 40 -13.29 1.63 -16.24
N GLY A 41 -14.36 0.87 -16.13
CA GLY A 41 -15.63 1.34 -15.56
C GLY A 41 -15.74 1.19 -14.04
N GLY A 42 -14.79 0.54 -13.37
CA GLY A 42 -14.83 0.32 -11.92
C GLY A 42 -13.52 0.65 -11.23
N VAL A 43 -13.56 1.53 -10.22
CA VAL A 43 -12.42 1.84 -9.36
C VAL A 43 -12.76 1.47 -7.93
N ALA A 44 -11.90 0.68 -7.28
CA ALA A 44 -11.95 0.38 -5.85
C ALA A 44 -10.78 1.07 -5.16
N LEU A 45 -11.05 1.72 -4.02
CA LEU A 45 -10.04 2.40 -3.21
C LEU A 45 -10.13 1.91 -1.77
N PHE A 46 -9.01 1.47 -1.21
CA PHE A 46 -8.83 1.15 0.20
C PHE A 46 -7.87 2.15 0.83
N LEU A 47 -8.23 2.68 2.00
CA LEU A 47 -7.38 3.51 2.83
C LEU A 47 -7.16 2.84 4.19
N GLY A 48 -5.93 2.43 4.46
CA GLY A 48 -5.50 1.95 5.77
C GLY A 48 -5.10 3.12 6.65
N ARG A 49 -5.74 3.26 7.82
CA ARG A 49 -5.44 4.31 8.79
C ARG A 49 -4.91 3.73 10.09
N VAL A 50 -4.07 4.49 10.76
CA VAL A 50 -3.71 4.18 12.14
C VAL A 50 -4.93 4.42 13.01
N ARG A 51 -5.25 3.45 13.87
CA ARG A 51 -6.39 3.55 14.80
C ARG A 51 -5.93 3.61 16.25
N SER A 52 -6.72 4.26 17.08
CA SER A 52 -6.59 4.24 18.54
C SER A 52 -8.01 4.17 19.12
N PRO A 53 -8.29 3.28 20.09
CA PRO A 53 -7.37 2.28 20.64
C PRO A 53 -7.10 1.11 19.68
N ASN A 54 -5.98 0.39 19.93
CA ASN A 54 -5.66 -0.87 19.30
C ASN A 54 -5.46 -1.94 20.39
N ASP A 55 -6.18 -3.05 20.33
CA ASP A 55 -6.17 -4.11 21.35
C ASP A 55 -6.35 -3.58 22.79
N GLY A 56 -7.23 -2.58 22.96
CA GLY A 56 -7.52 -1.95 24.23
C GLY A 56 -6.47 -0.95 24.75
N GLN A 57 -5.37 -0.75 24.03
CA GLN A 57 -4.31 0.19 24.37
C GLN A 57 -4.47 1.50 23.59
N VAL A 58 -4.25 2.63 24.27
CA VAL A 58 -4.20 3.92 23.59
C VAL A 58 -2.92 4.01 22.76
N VAL A 59 -3.08 4.26 21.45
CA VAL A 59 -1.96 4.42 20.52
C VAL A 59 -1.68 5.90 20.30
N SER A 60 -0.44 6.31 20.54
CA SER A 60 0.07 7.65 20.26
C SER A 60 0.45 7.80 18.80
N HIS A 61 1.18 6.81 18.26
CA HIS A 61 1.60 6.75 16.86
C HIS A 61 2.11 5.36 16.50
N LEU A 62 2.25 5.11 15.20
CA LEU A 62 3.04 4.02 14.65
C LEU A 62 4.26 4.60 13.93
N ASP A 63 5.44 4.05 14.16
CA ASP A 63 6.62 4.31 13.35
C ASP A 63 6.79 3.14 12.37
N TYR A 64 6.81 3.46 11.06
CA TYR A 64 6.98 2.50 9.98
C TYR A 64 8.37 2.61 9.39
N GLU A 65 9.06 1.48 9.26
CA GLU A 65 10.42 1.41 8.73
C GLU A 65 10.51 0.34 7.64
N GLY A 66 11.34 0.58 6.64
CA GLY A 66 11.58 -0.36 5.56
C GLY A 66 12.54 0.16 4.52
N TYR A 67 12.94 -0.71 3.60
CA TYR A 67 13.84 -0.36 2.49
C TYR A 67 13.01 -0.08 1.23
N ASP A 68 13.06 1.15 0.75
CA ASP A 68 12.26 1.64 -0.39
C ASP A 68 12.35 0.74 -1.62
N ALA A 69 13.56 0.36 -2.02
CA ALA A 69 13.77 -0.47 -3.20
C ALA A 69 13.11 -1.87 -3.07
N MET A 70 13.17 -2.47 -1.87
CA MET A 70 12.55 -3.77 -1.61
C MET A 70 11.02 -3.65 -1.55
N ILE A 71 10.53 -2.58 -0.94
CA ILE A 71 9.09 -2.29 -0.85
C ILE A 71 8.52 -2.10 -2.26
N LEU A 72 9.13 -1.25 -3.09
CA LEU A 72 8.69 -1.01 -4.47
C LEU A 72 8.75 -2.27 -5.34
N ALA A 73 9.79 -3.10 -5.20
CA ALA A 73 9.89 -4.37 -5.92
C ALA A 73 8.75 -5.33 -5.53
N THR A 74 8.42 -5.41 -4.23
CA THR A 74 7.32 -6.22 -3.74
C THR A 74 5.97 -5.69 -4.23
N MET A 75 5.76 -4.36 -4.18
CA MET A 75 4.54 -3.74 -4.73
C MET A 75 4.37 -4.02 -6.23
N ALA A 76 5.45 -3.97 -7.01
CA ALA A 76 5.42 -4.29 -8.43
C ALA A 76 5.00 -5.74 -8.69
N SER A 77 5.54 -6.70 -7.92
CA SER A 77 5.12 -8.12 -7.99
C SER A 77 3.63 -8.27 -7.69
N LEU A 78 3.14 -7.63 -6.63
CA LEU A 78 1.72 -7.65 -6.28
C LEU A 78 0.82 -7.09 -7.38
N ALA A 79 1.23 -5.96 -7.98
CA ALA A 79 0.50 -5.36 -9.08
C ALA A 79 0.46 -6.25 -10.32
N ASP A 80 1.56 -6.90 -10.68
CA ASP A 80 1.63 -7.82 -11.81
C ASP A 80 0.84 -9.11 -11.57
N GLU A 81 0.86 -9.66 -10.36
CA GLU A 81 0.05 -10.80 -9.93
C GLU A 81 -1.45 -10.47 -10.01
N ALA A 82 -1.86 -9.31 -9.49
CA ALA A 82 -3.25 -8.86 -9.56
C ALA A 82 -3.72 -8.69 -11.02
N ARG A 83 -2.88 -8.11 -11.89
CA ARG A 83 -3.18 -7.96 -13.31
C ARG A 83 -3.33 -9.30 -14.02
N THR A 84 -2.49 -10.27 -13.71
CA THR A 84 -2.57 -11.62 -14.26
C THR A 84 -3.86 -12.31 -13.84
N ALA A 85 -4.27 -12.17 -12.59
CA ALA A 85 -5.45 -12.85 -12.04
C ALA A 85 -6.79 -12.17 -12.39
N TYR A 86 -6.80 -10.82 -12.51
CA TYR A 86 -8.05 -10.04 -12.59
C TYR A 86 -8.15 -9.13 -13.82
N GLY A 87 -7.08 -8.98 -14.60
CA GLY A 87 -7.04 -8.08 -15.77
C GLY A 87 -7.77 -8.59 -17.00
N GLY A 88 -8.38 -9.78 -16.95
CA GLY A 88 -9.02 -10.40 -18.12
C GLY A 88 -8.02 -10.83 -19.18
N THR A 89 -8.53 -11.11 -20.39
CA THR A 89 -7.71 -11.60 -21.51
C THR A 89 -6.76 -10.55 -22.10
N ASP A 90 -7.06 -9.27 -21.91
CA ASP A 90 -6.29 -8.13 -22.39
C ASP A 90 -5.39 -7.50 -21.30
N GLY A 91 -5.43 -8.04 -20.08
CA GLY A 91 -4.61 -7.58 -18.97
C GLY A 91 -4.92 -6.15 -18.51
N ARG A 92 -6.14 -5.65 -18.77
CA ARG A 92 -6.56 -4.29 -18.43
C ARG A 92 -6.94 -4.16 -16.96
N LEU A 93 -5.94 -3.91 -16.16
CA LEU A 93 -6.08 -3.58 -14.74
C LEU A 93 -5.00 -2.58 -14.37
N LEU A 94 -5.37 -1.46 -13.78
CA LEU A 94 -4.45 -0.48 -13.21
C LEU A 94 -4.41 -0.64 -11.69
N VAL A 95 -3.22 -0.50 -11.11
CA VAL A 95 -3.01 -0.67 -9.67
C VAL A 95 -2.19 0.50 -9.12
N ALA A 96 -2.65 1.14 -8.06
CA ALA A 96 -1.85 2.06 -7.28
C ALA A 96 -1.65 1.51 -5.86
N ILE A 97 -0.42 1.52 -5.36
CA ILE A 97 -0.08 1.12 -4.00
C ILE A 97 0.85 2.18 -3.42
N HIS A 98 0.37 2.92 -2.43
CA HIS A 98 1.15 3.91 -1.71
C HIS A 98 1.27 3.51 -0.25
N HIS A 99 2.47 3.57 0.31
CA HIS A 99 2.70 3.32 1.72
C HIS A 99 3.58 4.41 2.35
N ARG A 100 3.11 4.95 3.49
CA ARG A 100 3.86 5.96 4.24
C ARG A 100 4.80 5.29 5.24
N LEU A 101 6.04 5.75 5.28
CA LEU A 101 7.05 5.41 6.29
C LEU A 101 7.15 6.51 7.35
N GLY A 102 7.98 6.25 8.37
CA GLY A 102 8.14 7.15 9.50
C GLY A 102 6.90 7.19 10.39
N ARG A 103 6.72 8.32 11.07
CA ARG A 103 5.67 8.48 12.09
C ARG A 103 4.30 8.78 11.47
N VAL A 104 3.32 7.95 11.84
CA VAL A 104 1.91 8.09 11.43
C VAL A 104 1.04 8.06 12.69
N ARG A 105 0.19 9.08 12.86
CA ARG A 105 -0.69 9.24 14.03
C ARG A 105 -2.06 8.61 13.80
N PRO A 106 -2.83 8.35 14.87
CA PRO A 106 -4.22 7.92 14.75
C PRO A 106 -5.03 8.84 13.84
N GLY A 107 -5.81 8.24 12.94
CA GLY A 107 -6.59 8.94 11.91
C GLY A 107 -5.85 9.22 10.61
N GLU A 108 -4.52 9.26 10.62
CA GLU A 108 -3.73 9.47 9.39
C GLU A 108 -3.69 8.19 8.54
N VAL A 109 -3.59 8.39 7.21
CA VAL A 109 -3.47 7.29 6.25
C VAL A 109 -2.03 6.78 6.21
N SER A 110 -1.84 5.49 6.45
CA SER A 110 -0.54 4.81 6.35
C SER A 110 -0.37 4.05 5.03
N MET A 111 -1.47 3.59 4.44
CA MET A 111 -1.46 2.85 3.18
C MET A 111 -2.68 3.22 2.34
N ALA A 112 -2.51 3.39 1.04
CA ALA A 112 -3.58 3.49 0.08
C ALA A 112 -3.37 2.45 -1.03
N VAL A 113 -4.42 1.71 -1.37
CA VAL A 113 -4.46 0.78 -2.49
C VAL A 113 -5.65 1.12 -3.35
N ALA A 114 -5.43 1.37 -4.63
CA ALA A 114 -6.52 1.56 -5.57
C ALA A 114 -6.34 0.63 -6.77
N VAL A 115 -7.45 0.12 -7.28
CA VAL A 115 -7.48 -0.76 -8.45
C VAL A 115 -8.59 -0.32 -9.38
N ALA A 116 -8.26 -0.10 -10.66
CA ALA A 116 -9.23 0.13 -11.71
C ALA A 116 -9.30 -1.09 -12.65
N ALA A 117 -10.52 -1.49 -13.00
CA ALA A 117 -10.80 -2.60 -13.90
C ALA A 117 -12.02 -2.30 -14.79
N ALA A 118 -12.20 -3.03 -15.88
CA ALA A 118 -13.35 -2.88 -16.77
C ALA A 118 -14.69 -2.99 -16.01
N HIS A 119 -14.76 -3.87 -15.00
CA HIS A 119 -15.98 -4.10 -14.22
C HIS A 119 -15.71 -4.06 -12.71
N ARG A 120 -16.69 -3.56 -11.95
CA ARG A 120 -16.61 -3.42 -10.49
C ARG A 120 -16.23 -4.70 -9.74
N ALA A 121 -16.66 -5.86 -10.20
CA ALA A 121 -16.38 -7.12 -9.51
C ALA A 121 -14.87 -7.43 -9.51
N ALA A 122 -14.19 -7.24 -10.63
CA ALA A 122 -12.74 -7.41 -10.74
C ALA A 122 -11.99 -6.36 -9.93
N ALA A 123 -12.41 -5.09 -9.97
CA ALA A 123 -11.79 -4.01 -9.21
C ALA A 123 -11.84 -4.27 -7.69
N LEU A 124 -13.02 -4.64 -7.16
CA LEU A 124 -13.21 -4.93 -5.74
C LEU A 124 -12.42 -6.16 -5.30
N ALA A 125 -12.48 -7.26 -6.08
CA ALA A 125 -11.76 -8.50 -5.75
C ALA A 125 -10.25 -8.29 -5.78
N ALA A 126 -9.72 -7.66 -6.83
CA ALA A 126 -8.30 -7.38 -6.94
C ALA A 126 -7.81 -6.44 -5.83
N CYS A 127 -8.56 -5.38 -5.51
CA CYS A 127 -8.21 -4.47 -4.43
C CYS A 127 -8.11 -5.20 -3.08
N ALA A 128 -9.08 -6.06 -2.75
CA ALA A 128 -9.06 -6.84 -1.51
C ALA A 128 -7.81 -7.74 -1.43
N VAL A 129 -7.50 -8.47 -2.51
CA VAL A 129 -6.33 -9.34 -2.57
C VAL A 129 -5.03 -8.55 -2.46
N VAL A 130 -4.89 -7.43 -3.18
CA VAL A 130 -3.69 -6.59 -3.10
C VAL A 130 -3.49 -6.04 -1.68
N VAL A 131 -4.56 -5.62 -0.99
CA VAL A 131 -4.49 -5.15 0.41
C VAL A 131 -3.98 -6.24 1.34
N GLU A 132 -4.55 -7.45 1.28
CA GLU A 132 -4.14 -8.57 2.15
C GLU A 132 -2.71 -9.00 1.86
N GLU A 133 -2.34 -9.14 0.59
CA GLU A 133 -0.97 -9.52 0.19
C GLU A 133 0.05 -8.43 0.54
N ALA A 134 -0.30 -7.14 0.40
CA ALA A 134 0.56 -6.04 0.82
C ALA A 134 0.84 -6.11 2.33
N LYS A 135 -0.19 -6.31 3.16
CA LYS A 135 -0.01 -6.48 4.61
C LYS A 135 0.83 -7.68 4.99
N ARG A 136 0.77 -8.75 4.19
CA ARG A 136 1.48 -9.99 4.43
C ARG A 136 2.94 -9.96 3.94
N ARG A 137 3.20 -9.25 2.83
CA ARG A 137 4.47 -9.38 2.07
C ARG A 137 5.35 -8.15 2.04
N LEU A 138 4.80 -6.94 2.27
CA LEU A 138 5.64 -5.74 2.26
C LEU A 138 6.67 -5.81 3.40
N PRO A 139 7.97 -5.64 3.10
CA PRO A 139 9.03 -5.68 4.10
C PRO A 139 9.06 -4.35 4.89
N ILE A 140 8.01 -4.16 5.70
CA ILE A 140 7.80 -2.97 6.53
C ILE A 140 7.63 -3.41 7.98
N TRP A 141 8.45 -2.85 8.85
CA TRP A 141 8.36 -3.01 10.29
C TRP A 141 7.47 -1.92 10.88
N LYS A 142 6.72 -2.26 11.91
CA LYS A 142 5.84 -1.35 12.63
C LYS A 142 6.18 -1.35 14.10
N LEU A 143 6.57 -0.19 14.64
CA LEU A 143 6.71 0.05 16.07
C LEU A 143 5.49 0.83 16.55
N GLU A 144 4.64 0.21 17.37
CA GLU A 144 3.51 0.86 18.02
C GLU A 144 3.96 1.50 19.32
N VAL A 145 3.65 2.78 19.51
CA VAL A 145 3.97 3.55 20.71
C VAL A 145 2.69 4.09 21.32
N GLY A 146 2.50 3.85 22.61
CA GLY A 146 1.31 4.29 23.34
C GLY A 146 1.47 4.12 24.85
N ASP A 147 0.36 4.12 25.59
CA ASP A 147 0.35 4.05 27.05
C ASP A 147 1.00 2.78 27.61
N GLY A 148 0.99 1.69 26.85
CA GLY A 148 1.66 0.43 27.18
C GLY A 148 3.16 0.40 26.87
N GLY A 149 3.74 1.52 26.44
CA GLY A 149 5.12 1.61 25.97
C GLY A 149 5.26 1.43 24.46
N ALA A 150 6.43 1.01 24.00
CA ALA A 150 6.72 0.75 22.59
C ALA A 150 6.81 -0.76 22.33
N ARG A 151 6.11 -1.25 21.28
CA ARG A 151 6.14 -2.66 20.89
C ARG A 151 6.17 -2.82 19.38
N TYR A 152 6.94 -3.79 18.89
CA TYR A 152 6.84 -4.19 17.49
C TYR A 152 5.54 -4.96 17.26
N VAL A 153 4.81 -4.57 16.22
CA VAL A 153 3.58 -5.24 15.80
C VAL A 153 3.92 -6.13 14.61
N ALA A 154 3.50 -7.39 14.67
CA ALA A 154 3.74 -8.37 13.63
C ALA A 154 3.29 -7.85 12.25
N GLY A 155 4.19 -7.86 11.31
CA GLY A 155 4.00 -7.60 9.89
C GLY A 155 4.80 -8.64 9.12
N ALA A 156 4.83 -8.55 7.79
CA ALA A 156 5.53 -9.52 6.93
C ALA A 156 7.01 -9.80 7.34
N ALA A 157 7.67 -8.79 7.95
CA ALA A 157 9.05 -8.90 8.36
C ALA A 157 9.30 -9.67 9.67
N VAL A 158 8.25 -10.03 10.42
CA VAL A 158 8.36 -10.75 11.72
C VAL A 158 7.99 -12.23 11.60
N ALA A 159 7.53 -12.67 10.43
CA ALA A 159 7.17 -14.08 10.18
C ALA A 159 8.39 -14.99 9.89
N GLY A 160 9.62 -14.47 9.94
CA GLY A 160 10.86 -15.25 9.94
C GLY A 160 11.23 -15.59 11.37
N GLU A 161 11.10 -16.85 11.77
CA GLU A 161 11.60 -17.38 13.03
C GLU A 161 13.07 -16.98 13.22
N VAL A 162 13.33 -16.26 14.31
CA VAL A 162 14.69 -16.15 14.85
C VAL A 162 14.97 -17.50 15.52
N LEU A 163 15.76 -18.32 14.84
CA LEU A 163 16.44 -19.48 15.47
C LEU A 163 17.55 -18.98 16.37
#